data_c4fdb4c5ca840e18c0f825478dfd0efa
#
_entry.id   c4fdb4c5ca840e18c0f825478dfd0efa
#
_cell.length_a   1.000
_cell.length_b   1.000
_cell.length_c   1.000
_cell.angle_alpha   90.00
_cell.angle_beta   90.00
_cell.angle_gamma   90.00
#
_symmetry.space_group_name_H-M   'P 1'
#
loop_
_entity.id
_entity.type
_entity.pdbx_description
1 polymer ?
#
loop_
_entity_poly.entity_id
_entity_poly.type
_entity_poly.pdbx_seq_one_letter_code
_entity_poly.pdbx_strand_id
1 'polypeptide(L)'
;QQTKKIDNKVISNRFFNSYSLHMERANDLETLCRLRKYEMTGYRNMAVHCFAYWKGIYVRDNYELENIVIEFNNAFTEPLKETEVQAVLRCIPKAIDKFIAYEQGLRSGERKRVSKGMRDKEGYWYKNETLIDRLGITSKEQKYMKTIIGIDEKYDRKNKKRRVDRRNEEGLTKREQDKKDRIEKIKVFLSKGLNQSKIAQELGISRQAVSKLCKEI
;
A
#
# COMPACT_ATOMS: atom_id res chain seq x y z
N GLN A 1 -24.03 13.29 25.72
CA GLN A 1 -22.76 12.56 25.66
C GLN A 1 -22.30 12.56 24.20
N GLN A 2 -21.31 13.43 23.91
CA GLN A 2 -20.67 13.45 22.59
C GLN A 2 -19.69 12.29 22.52
N THR A 3 -20.00 11.24 21.75
CA THR A 3 -19.06 10.19 21.38
C THR A 3 -17.99 10.80 20.46
N LYS A 4 -16.77 10.94 20.98
CA LYS A 4 -15.59 11.30 20.18
C LYS A 4 -15.43 10.27 19.06
N LYS A 5 -15.62 10.67 17.81
CA LYS A 5 -15.20 9.89 16.63
C LYS A 5 -13.70 9.67 16.75
N ILE A 6 -13.30 8.45 17.09
CA ILE A 6 -11.90 8.05 17.05
C ILE A 6 -11.48 8.06 15.59
N ASP A 7 -10.51 8.92 15.28
CA ASP A 7 -10.06 9.13 13.92
C ASP A 7 -9.36 7.84 13.40
N ASN A 8 -10.02 7.09 12.56
CA ASN A 8 -9.52 5.81 11.99
C ASN A 8 -8.13 5.94 11.34
N LYS A 9 -7.72 7.17 11.01
CA LYS A 9 -6.40 7.51 10.48
C LYS A 9 -5.27 7.31 11.48
N VAL A 10 -5.54 7.54 12.77
CA VAL A 10 -4.57 7.38 13.87
C VAL A 10 -4.38 5.90 14.19
N ILE A 11 -5.41 5.08 14.06
CA ILE A 11 -5.35 3.64 14.33
C ILE A 11 -4.52 2.93 13.26
N SER A 12 -4.69 3.25 11.97
CA SER A 12 -3.94 2.62 10.88
C SER A 12 -2.42 2.88 10.95
N ASN A 13 -2.01 4.07 11.42
CA ASN A 13 -0.59 4.41 11.59
C ASN A 13 0.08 3.73 12.78
N ARG A 14 -0.67 3.28 13.80
CA ARG A 14 -0.12 2.55 14.95
C ARG A 14 0.26 1.11 14.65
N PHE A 15 -0.37 0.49 13.65
CA PHE A 15 -0.10 -0.91 13.28
C PHE A 15 0.97 -1.08 12.22
N PHE A 16 1.31 -0.01 11.47
CA PHE A 16 2.37 -0.07 10.47
C PHE A 16 3.67 0.52 11.03
N ASN A 17 4.56 -0.36 11.47
CA ASN A 17 5.88 -0.03 12.00
C ASN A 17 6.99 -0.70 11.16
N SER A 18 8.25 -0.52 11.56
CA SER A 18 9.40 -1.11 10.90
C SER A 18 9.34 -2.64 10.84
N TYR A 19 8.84 -3.29 11.88
CA TYR A 19 8.66 -4.74 11.90
C TYR A 19 7.61 -5.17 10.86
N SER A 20 6.40 -4.64 10.94
CA SER A 20 5.34 -4.97 9.97
C SER A 20 5.74 -4.65 8.53
N LEU A 21 6.57 -3.60 8.30
CA LEU A 21 7.14 -3.32 6.98
C LEU A 21 8.01 -4.47 6.48
N HIS A 22 8.90 -5.00 7.31
CA HIS A 22 9.78 -6.10 6.91
C HIS A 22 9.01 -7.41 6.68
N MET A 23 7.99 -7.68 7.49
CA MET A 23 7.09 -8.82 7.26
C MET A 23 6.39 -8.71 5.91
N GLU A 24 5.77 -7.57 5.63
CA GLU A 24 5.06 -7.36 4.37
C GLU A 24 6.00 -7.36 3.15
N ARG A 25 7.25 -6.95 3.31
CA ARG A 25 8.28 -7.09 2.28
C ARG A 25 8.65 -8.55 2.00
N ALA A 26 8.74 -9.37 3.04
CA ALA A 26 8.95 -10.81 2.85
C ALA A 26 7.77 -11.44 2.09
N ASN A 27 6.53 -11.07 2.44
CA ASN A 27 5.32 -11.53 1.75
C ASN A 27 5.27 -11.04 0.29
N ASP A 28 5.68 -9.80 0.01
CA ASP A 28 5.79 -9.26 -1.35
C ASP A 28 6.81 -10.05 -2.18
N LEU A 29 7.95 -10.43 -1.58
CA LEU A 29 8.97 -11.21 -2.24
C LEU A 29 8.50 -12.64 -2.56
N GLU A 30 7.83 -13.30 -1.63
CA GLU A 30 7.19 -14.59 -1.88
C GLU A 30 6.13 -14.50 -2.99
N THR A 31 5.39 -13.38 -3.02
CA THR A 31 4.43 -13.11 -4.08
C THR A 31 5.12 -12.96 -5.43
N LEU A 32 6.25 -12.24 -5.48
CA LEU A 32 7.06 -12.10 -6.69
C LEU A 32 7.54 -13.46 -7.20
N CYS A 33 8.07 -14.30 -6.31
CA CYS A 33 8.53 -15.64 -6.67
C CYS A 33 7.40 -16.49 -7.24
N ARG A 34 6.21 -16.45 -6.63
CA ARG A 34 5.02 -17.18 -7.13
C ARG A 34 4.56 -16.66 -8.50
N LEU A 35 4.53 -15.34 -8.72
CA LEU A 35 4.16 -14.74 -10.01
C LEU A 35 5.10 -15.18 -11.13
N ARG A 36 6.38 -15.34 -10.82
CA ARG A 36 7.43 -15.81 -11.73
C ARG A 36 7.56 -17.34 -11.77
N LYS A 37 6.67 -18.08 -11.11
CA LYS A 37 6.78 -19.55 -10.98
C LYS A 37 8.16 -19.98 -10.48
N TYR A 38 8.73 -19.18 -9.57
CA TYR A 38 10.07 -19.37 -8.99
C TYR A 38 11.24 -19.27 -9.99
N GLU A 39 11.00 -18.79 -11.19
CA GLU A 39 12.05 -18.43 -12.14
C GLU A 39 12.67 -17.09 -11.73
N MET A 40 13.78 -17.19 -11.01
CA MET A 40 14.46 -16.03 -10.39
C MET A 40 15.91 -15.87 -10.87
N THR A 41 16.25 -16.45 -12.03
CA THR A 41 17.60 -16.39 -12.61
C THR A 41 18.06 -14.94 -12.75
N GLY A 42 19.26 -14.64 -12.27
CA GLY A 42 19.80 -13.28 -12.18
C GLY A 42 19.42 -12.49 -10.93
N TYR A 43 18.34 -12.87 -10.22
CA TYR A 43 17.83 -12.15 -9.03
C TYR A 43 17.93 -12.96 -7.72
N ARG A 44 18.30 -14.25 -7.81
CA ARG A 44 18.30 -15.22 -6.71
C ARG A 44 19.06 -14.74 -5.48
N ASN A 45 20.30 -14.27 -5.65
CA ASN A 45 21.13 -13.82 -4.54
C ASN A 45 20.48 -12.66 -3.77
N MET A 46 19.98 -11.65 -4.48
CA MET A 46 19.28 -10.52 -3.86
C MET A 46 17.98 -10.97 -3.19
N ALA A 47 17.24 -11.90 -3.81
CA ALA A 47 16.02 -12.46 -3.23
C ALA A 47 16.29 -13.22 -1.94
N VAL A 48 17.27 -14.14 -1.93
CA VAL A 48 17.67 -14.89 -0.74
C VAL A 48 18.18 -13.95 0.36
N HIS A 49 19.00 -12.96 0.02
CA HIS A 49 19.50 -11.98 0.98
C HIS A 49 18.37 -11.19 1.64
N CYS A 50 17.45 -10.64 0.84
CA CYS A 50 16.31 -9.88 1.36
C CYS A 50 15.38 -10.76 2.21
N PHE A 51 15.07 -11.96 1.73
CA PHE A 51 14.22 -12.91 2.43
C PHE A 51 14.82 -13.31 3.79
N ALA A 52 16.09 -13.72 3.82
CA ALA A 52 16.80 -14.09 5.04
C ALA A 52 16.79 -12.95 6.07
N TYR A 53 17.08 -11.72 5.64
CA TYR A 53 17.07 -10.57 6.53
C TYR A 53 15.66 -10.26 7.08
N TRP A 54 14.64 -10.20 6.23
CA TRP A 54 13.28 -9.86 6.66
C TRP A 54 12.63 -10.95 7.51
N LYS A 55 12.84 -12.23 7.18
CA LYS A 55 12.37 -13.37 8.01
C LYS A 55 13.12 -13.44 9.33
N GLY A 56 14.44 -13.26 9.33
CA GLY A 56 15.26 -13.35 10.54
C GLY A 56 14.94 -12.30 11.59
N ILE A 57 14.35 -11.15 11.24
CA ILE A 57 13.84 -10.18 12.21
C ILE A 57 12.77 -10.81 13.13
N TYR A 58 12.03 -11.81 12.65
CA TYR A 58 10.98 -12.49 13.40
C TYR A 58 11.42 -13.82 13.98
N VAL A 59 12.10 -14.64 13.19
CA VAL A 59 12.47 -16.00 13.57
C VAL A 59 13.50 -15.98 14.70
N ARG A 60 14.48 -15.11 14.69
CA ARG A 60 15.53 -14.91 15.71
C ARG A 60 16.37 -16.14 16.08
N ASP A 61 15.96 -17.34 15.75
CA ASP A 61 16.74 -18.56 15.87
C ASP A 61 17.51 -18.78 14.57
N ASN A 62 18.83 -18.92 14.68
CA ASN A 62 19.68 -19.00 13.49
C ASN A 62 19.52 -20.33 12.75
N TYR A 63 19.27 -21.42 13.48
CA TYR A 63 19.08 -22.74 12.87
C TYR A 63 17.73 -22.82 12.13
N GLU A 64 16.67 -22.31 12.76
CA GLU A 64 15.35 -22.22 12.14
C GLU A 64 15.40 -21.31 10.91
N LEU A 65 16.07 -20.15 11.01
CA LEU A 65 16.24 -19.23 9.89
C LEU A 65 16.99 -19.89 8.73
N GLU A 66 18.06 -20.64 9.01
CA GLU A 66 18.82 -21.34 7.99
C GLU A 66 17.92 -22.33 7.23
N ASN A 67 17.14 -23.14 7.93
CA ASN A 67 16.20 -24.09 7.32
C ASN A 67 15.17 -23.39 6.43
N ILE A 68 14.56 -22.29 6.91
CA ILE A 68 13.58 -21.51 6.15
C ILE A 68 14.21 -20.91 4.87
N VAL A 69 15.44 -20.42 4.96
CA VAL A 69 16.15 -19.81 3.82
C VAL A 69 16.58 -20.87 2.80
N ILE A 70 17.01 -22.02 3.25
CA ILE A 70 17.34 -23.16 2.38
C ILE A 70 16.08 -23.63 1.64
N GLU A 71 14.96 -23.78 2.34
CA GLU A 71 13.68 -24.15 1.73
C GLU A 71 13.25 -23.11 0.67
N PHE A 72 13.35 -21.82 1.00
CA PHE A 72 13.04 -20.75 0.05
C PHE A 72 13.95 -20.80 -1.18
N ASN A 73 15.26 -21.02 -1.01
CA ASN A 73 16.20 -21.17 -2.11
C ASN A 73 15.89 -22.38 -2.99
N ASN A 74 15.57 -23.52 -2.35
CA ASN A 74 15.28 -24.77 -3.07
C ASN A 74 13.97 -24.73 -3.86
N ALA A 75 13.08 -23.78 -3.58
CA ALA A 75 11.89 -23.55 -4.37
C ALA A 75 12.17 -22.91 -5.75
N PHE A 76 13.34 -22.31 -5.96
CA PHE A 76 13.71 -21.75 -7.25
C PHE A 76 13.94 -22.84 -8.30
N THR A 77 13.60 -22.57 -9.56
CA THR A 77 13.86 -23.46 -10.69
C THR A 77 15.34 -23.81 -10.82
N GLU A 78 16.20 -22.84 -10.53
CA GLU A 78 17.66 -23.01 -10.43
C GLU A 78 18.12 -22.45 -9.08
N PRO A 79 18.23 -23.27 -8.02
CA PRO A 79 18.67 -22.79 -6.72
C PRO A 79 20.12 -22.27 -6.72
N LEU A 80 20.41 -21.34 -5.81
CA LEU A 80 21.80 -21.00 -5.49
C LEU A 80 22.52 -22.20 -4.87
N LYS A 81 23.83 -22.28 -5.06
CA LYS A 81 24.67 -23.27 -4.41
C LYS A 81 24.64 -23.04 -2.89
N GLU A 82 24.79 -24.13 -2.14
CA GLU A 82 24.83 -24.07 -0.68
C GLU A 82 25.87 -23.07 -0.15
N THR A 83 27.05 -23.01 -0.76
CA THR A 83 28.09 -22.05 -0.40
C THR A 83 27.68 -20.58 -0.55
N GLU A 84 26.85 -20.28 -1.54
CA GLU A 84 26.30 -18.93 -1.77
C GLU A 84 25.24 -18.60 -0.72
N VAL A 85 24.36 -19.54 -0.40
CA VAL A 85 23.36 -19.39 0.67
C VAL A 85 24.04 -19.18 2.03
N GLN A 86 25.04 -19.97 2.33
CA GLN A 86 25.83 -19.84 3.56
C GLN A 86 26.58 -18.50 3.64
N ALA A 87 27.08 -17.99 2.51
CA ALA A 87 27.69 -16.66 2.46
C ALA A 87 26.69 -15.55 2.81
N VAL A 88 25.44 -15.67 2.34
CA VAL A 88 24.36 -14.75 2.73
C VAL A 88 24.05 -14.87 4.23
N LEU A 89 23.80 -16.08 4.72
CA LEU A 89 23.41 -16.33 6.12
C LEU A 89 24.45 -15.83 7.12
N ARG A 90 25.73 -15.88 6.78
CA ARG A 90 26.83 -15.43 7.65
C ARG A 90 26.74 -13.96 8.05
N CYS A 91 26.20 -13.10 7.19
CA CYS A 91 26.11 -11.64 7.47
C CYS A 91 24.77 -11.23 8.08
N ILE A 92 23.73 -12.04 7.97
CA ILE A 92 22.36 -11.69 8.34
C ILE A 92 22.18 -11.52 9.86
N PRO A 93 22.62 -12.41 10.75
CA PRO A 93 22.42 -12.27 12.20
C PRO A 93 22.94 -10.94 12.73
N LYS A 94 24.15 -10.56 12.37
CA LYS A 94 24.77 -9.29 12.79
C LYS A 94 23.95 -8.07 12.32
N ALA A 95 23.34 -8.12 11.15
CA ALA A 95 22.52 -7.05 10.64
C ALA A 95 21.15 -6.97 11.36
N ILE A 96 20.60 -8.12 11.75
CA ILE A 96 19.38 -8.23 12.56
C ILE A 96 19.62 -7.67 13.95
N ASP A 97 20.71 -8.03 14.62
CA ASP A 97 21.05 -7.52 15.95
C ASP A 97 21.16 -6.00 15.95
N LYS A 98 21.79 -5.43 14.93
CA LYS A 98 21.87 -3.96 14.76
C LYS A 98 20.50 -3.35 14.58
N PHE A 99 19.62 -3.94 13.77
CA PHE A 99 18.26 -3.46 13.59
C PHE A 99 17.48 -3.50 14.91
N ILE A 100 17.57 -4.59 15.66
CA ILE A 100 16.87 -4.76 16.95
C ILE A 100 17.36 -3.73 17.96
N ALA A 101 18.68 -3.58 18.09
CA ALA A 101 19.27 -2.59 18.98
C ALA A 101 18.85 -1.15 18.62
N TYR A 102 18.78 -0.82 17.32
CA TYR A 102 18.30 0.47 16.86
C TYR A 102 16.83 0.71 17.24
N GLU A 103 15.94 -0.27 17.01
CA GLU A 103 14.51 -0.14 17.34
C GLU A 103 14.26 -0.13 18.85
N GLN A 104 15.08 -0.83 19.64
CA GLN A 104 15.04 -0.77 21.10
C GLN A 104 15.45 0.62 21.62
N GLY A 105 16.54 1.17 21.10
CA GLY A 105 16.99 2.52 21.45
C GLY A 105 15.98 3.61 21.06
N LEU A 106 15.18 3.41 19.99
CA LEU A 106 14.07 4.29 19.66
C LEU A 106 12.90 4.19 20.66
N ARG A 107 12.66 2.99 21.19
CA ARG A 107 11.58 2.76 22.18
C ARG A 107 11.95 3.28 23.57
N SER A 108 13.21 3.13 23.98
CA SER A 108 13.72 3.65 25.24
C SER A 108 13.90 5.17 25.25
N GLY A 109 13.85 5.81 24.07
CA GLY A 109 14.11 7.24 23.93
C GLY A 109 15.59 7.62 23.90
N GLU A 110 16.50 6.65 23.97
CA GLU A 110 17.96 6.87 23.85
C GLU A 110 18.35 7.30 22.44
N ARG A 111 17.55 6.91 21.44
CA ARG A 111 17.76 7.30 20.03
C ARG A 111 16.54 8.04 19.48
N LYS A 112 16.80 8.96 18.56
CA LYS A 112 15.76 9.65 17.79
C LYS A 112 15.61 8.98 16.42
N ARG A 113 14.38 8.91 15.93
CA ARG A 113 14.12 8.39 14.58
C ARG A 113 14.79 9.28 13.54
N VAL A 114 15.61 8.67 12.71
CA VAL A 114 16.37 9.36 11.66
C VAL A 114 15.42 9.87 10.58
N SER A 115 15.59 11.12 10.16
CA SER A 115 14.80 11.72 9.10
C SER A 115 15.10 11.08 7.73
N LYS A 116 14.19 11.28 6.77
CA LYS A 116 14.35 10.78 5.40
C LYS A 116 15.66 11.32 4.78
N GLY A 117 16.54 10.42 4.41
CA GLY A 117 17.82 10.77 3.77
C GLY A 117 19.06 10.63 4.66
N MET A 118 18.92 10.47 5.96
CA MET A 118 20.07 10.22 6.85
C MET A 118 20.49 8.74 6.80
N ARG A 119 21.80 8.50 6.92
CA ARG A 119 22.40 7.16 6.73
C ARG A 119 22.49 6.30 8.00
N ASP A 120 22.12 6.85 9.15
CA ASP A 120 22.39 6.27 10.48
C ASP A 120 21.36 5.23 10.95
N LYS A 121 20.58 4.67 10.01
CA LYS A 121 19.73 3.53 10.31
C LYS A 121 20.57 2.26 10.31
N GLU A 122 20.56 1.56 11.42
CA GLU A 122 21.26 0.29 11.53
C GLU A 122 20.43 -0.86 10.95
N GLY A 123 21.13 -1.89 10.41
CA GLY A 123 20.52 -2.95 9.63
C GLY A 123 20.42 -2.61 8.13
N TYR A 124 19.75 -3.48 7.37
CA TYR A 124 19.57 -3.27 5.93
C TYR A 124 18.26 -2.53 5.62
N TRP A 125 18.41 -1.30 5.12
CA TRP A 125 17.28 -0.46 4.73
C TRP A 125 17.36 -0.16 3.23
N TYR A 126 16.53 -0.86 2.46
CA TYR A 126 16.42 -0.62 1.03
C TYR A 126 15.27 0.33 0.71
N LYS A 127 15.50 1.27 -0.21
CA LYS A 127 14.42 2.04 -0.84
C LYS A 127 13.66 1.13 -1.80
N ASN A 128 12.38 1.43 -2.03
CA ASN A 128 11.59 0.66 -2.99
C ASN A 128 12.17 0.70 -4.40
N GLU A 129 12.67 1.86 -4.84
CA GLU A 129 13.33 2.01 -6.14
C GLU A 129 14.51 1.03 -6.29
N THR A 130 15.32 0.91 -5.23
CA THR A 130 16.47 -0.04 -5.20
C THR A 130 16.02 -1.50 -5.25
N LEU A 131 14.92 -1.85 -4.56
CA LEU A 131 14.39 -3.21 -4.58
C LEU A 131 13.78 -3.54 -5.95
N ILE A 132 13.03 -2.61 -6.52
CA ILE A 132 12.41 -2.74 -7.84
C ILE A 132 13.49 -2.97 -8.90
N ASP A 133 14.54 -2.15 -8.90
CA ASP A 133 15.66 -2.26 -9.82
C ASP A 133 16.41 -3.57 -9.65
N ARG A 134 16.88 -3.87 -8.41
CA ARG A 134 17.71 -5.05 -8.13
C ARG A 134 17.00 -6.39 -8.24
N LEU A 135 15.68 -6.42 -8.12
CA LEU A 135 14.84 -7.61 -8.31
C LEU A 135 14.14 -7.61 -9.68
N GLY A 136 14.34 -6.59 -10.50
CA GLY A 136 13.75 -6.46 -11.83
C GLY A 136 12.23 -6.45 -11.80
N ILE A 137 11.60 -5.81 -10.77
CA ILE A 137 10.16 -5.86 -10.55
C ILE A 137 9.42 -4.98 -11.55
N THR A 138 8.59 -5.59 -12.37
CA THR A 138 7.81 -4.89 -13.40
C THR A 138 6.60 -4.15 -12.82
N SER A 139 6.09 -3.15 -13.54
CA SER A 139 4.86 -2.43 -13.15
C SER A 139 3.63 -3.35 -13.05
N LYS A 140 3.61 -4.47 -13.79
CA LYS A 140 2.53 -5.47 -13.69
C LYS A 140 2.60 -6.23 -12.38
N GLU A 141 3.80 -6.65 -11.95
CA GLU A 141 4.03 -7.38 -10.70
C GLU A 141 3.74 -6.50 -9.49
N GLN A 142 4.08 -5.20 -9.54
CA GLN A 142 3.81 -4.25 -8.45
C GLN A 142 2.33 -4.17 -8.07
N LYS A 143 1.40 -4.44 -9.00
CA LYS A 143 -0.04 -4.45 -8.72
C LYS A 143 -0.44 -5.49 -7.67
N TYR A 144 0.33 -6.57 -7.54
CA TYR A 144 0.09 -7.67 -6.60
C TYR A 144 0.87 -7.50 -5.29
N MET A 145 1.74 -6.50 -5.19
CA MET A 145 2.56 -6.23 -4.01
C MET A 145 1.91 -5.18 -3.11
N LYS A 146 2.24 -5.22 -1.82
CA LYS A 146 1.71 -4.30 -0.82
C LYS A 146 2.67 -3.16 -0.51
N THR A 147 3.94 -3.45 -0.41
CA THR A 147 4.97 -2.52 0.08
C THR A 147 6.05 -2.19 -0.93
N ILE A 148 6.47 -3.16 -1.77
CA ILE A 148 7.52 -2.95 -2.78
C ILE A 148 6.87 -2.42 -4.06
N ILE A 149 6.41 -1.18 -4.00
CA ILE A 149 5.74 -0.48 -5.10
C ILE A 149 6.45 0.83 -5.41
N GLY A 150 6.52 1.17 -6.70
CA GLY A 150 7.05 2.43 -7.20
C GLY A 150 6.10 3.61 -6.95
N ILE A 151 6.58 4.79 -7.33
CA ILE A 151 5.83 6.04 -7.13
C ILE A 151 4.55 6.06 -7.97
N ASP A 152 4.60 5.54 -9.20
CA ASP A 152 3.47 5.52 -10.14
C ASP A 152 2.35 4.62 -9.63
N GLU A 153 2.65 3.37 -9.24
CA GLU A 153 1.67 2.45 -8.67
C GLU A 153 1.05 3.01 -7.39
N LYS A 154 1.87 3.65 -6.54
CA LYS A 154 1.39 4.32 -5.32
C LYS A 154 0.43 5.46 -5.64
N TYR A 155 0.73 6.24 -6.69
CA TYR A 155 -0.12 7.33 -7.16
C TYR A 155 -1.44 6.81 -7.73
N ASP A 156 -1.39 5.77 -8.54
CA ASP A 156 -2.56 5.13 -9.12
C ASP A 156 -3.50 4.56 -8.05
N ARG A 157 -2.96 3.86 -7.04
CA ARG A 157 -3.76 3.38 -5.90
C ARG A 157 -4.41 4.51 -5.14
N LYS A 158 -3.67 5.60 -4.90
CA LYS A 158 -4.21 6.79 -4.23
C LYS A 158 -5.34 7.41 -5.03
N ASN A 159 -5.19 7.51 -6.36
CA ASN A 159 -6.22 8.05 -7.23
C ASN A 159 -7.45 7.14 -7.31
N LYS A 160 -7.26 5.82 -7.41
CA LYS A 160 -8.36 4.84 -7.31
C LYS A 160 -9.14 5.02 -6.02
N LYS A 161 -8.44 5.04 -4.88
CA LYS A 161 -9.08 5.24 -3.57
C LYS A 161 -9.86 6.56 -3.53
N ARG A 162 -9.25 7.66 -3.97
CA ARG A 162 -9.93 8.97 -4.02
C ARG A 162 -11.19 8.97 -4.90
N ARG A 163 -11.18 8.21 -6.01
CA ARG A 163 -12.37 8.07 -6.87
C ARG A 163 -13.49 7.31 -6.17
N VAL A 164 -13.14 6.26 -5.41
CA VAL A 164 -14.10 5.49 -4.60
C VAL A 164 -14.63 6.35 -3.46
N ASP A 165 -13.74 6.98 -2.68
CA ASP A 165 -14.10 7.78 -1.50
C ASP A 165 -14.99 9.00 -1.82
N ARG A 166 -15.02 9.44 -3.08
CA ARG A 166 -15.87 10.55 -3.55
C ARG A 166 -17.27 10.12 -4.00
N ARG A 167 -17.53 8.82 -4.05
CA ARG A 167 -18.80 8.26 -4.49
C ARG A 167 -19.60 7.74 -3.31
N ASN A 168 -20.92 7.87 -3.40
CA ASN A 168 -21.85 7.27 -2.45
C ASN A 168 -22.06 5.78 -2.75
N GLU A 169 -22.95 5.14 -2.01
CA GLU A 169 -23.32 3.71 -2.17
C GLU A 169 -23.90 3.40 -3.57
N GLU A 170 -24.54 4.39 -4.23
CA GLU A 170 -25.03 4.29 -5.61
C GLU A 170 -23.92 4.52 -6.66
N GLY A 171 -22.69 4.75 -6.25
CA GLY A 171 -21.56 5.04 -7.14
C GLY A 171 -21.55 6.45 -7.70
N LEU A 172 -22.38 7.36 -7.19
CA LEU A 172 -22.50 8.74 -7.64
C LEU A 172 -21.59 9.65 -6.82
N THR A 173 -21.00 10.65 -7.49
CA THR A 173 -20.37 11.78 -6.80
C THR A 173 -21.42 12.68 -6.20
N LYS A 174 -21.05 13.50 -5.20
CA LYS A 174 -21.96 14.48 -4.61
C LYS A 174 -22.66 15.35 -5.67
N ARG A 175 -21.92 15.79 -6.68
CA ARG A 175 -22.49 16.62 -7.77
C ARG A 175 -23.52 15.87 -8.62
N GLU A 176 -23.26 14.60 -8.90
CA GLU A 176 -24.19 13.74 -9.66
C GLU A 176 -25.44 13.44 -8.82
N GLN A 177 -25.29 13.21 -7.52
CA GLN A 177 -26.41 13.04 -6.60
C GLN A 177 -27.25 14.32 -6.50
N ASP A 178 -26.64 15.47 -6.27
CA ASP A 178 -27.33 16.76 -6.22
C ASP A 178 -28.10 17.05 -7.52
N LYS A 179 -27.55 16.63 -8.67
CA LYS A 179 -28.22 16.75 -9.97
C LYS A 179 -29.42 15.81 -10.06
N LYS A 180 -29.28 14.55 -9.66
CA LYS A 180 -30.36 13.56 -9.61
C LYS A 180 -31.52 14.07 -8.73
N ASP A 181 -31.21 14.52 -7.53
CA ASP A 181 -32.18 15.04 -6.57
C ASP A 181 -32.92 16.28 -7.13
N ARG A 182 -32.20 17.13 -7.85
CA ARG A 182 -32.85 18.31 -8.53
C ARG A 182 -33.78 17.87 -9.64
N ILE A 183 -33.41 16.89 -10.45
CA ILE A 183 -34.26 16.33 -11.49
C ILE A 183 -35.53 15.71 -10.88
N GLU A 184 -35.44 14.98 -9.80
CA GLU A 184 -36.60 14.41 -9.10
C GLU A 184 -37.53 15.50 -8.56
N LYS A 185 -36.98 16.55 -7.93
CA LYS A 185 -37.76 17.69 -7.47
C LYS A 185 -38.48 18.42 -8.62
N ILE A 186 -37.77 18.59 -9.76
CA ILE A 186 -38.36 19.21 -10.95
C ILE A 186 -39.56 18.37 -11.47
N LYS A 187 -39.41 17.02 -11.51
CA LYS A 187 -40.51 16.12 -11.91
C LYS A 187 -41.75 16.31 -11.02
N VAL A 188 -41.52 16.35 -9.70
CA VAL A 188 -42.64 16.60 -8.74
C VAL A 188 -43.26 17.96 -8.94
N PHE A 189 -42.51 19.02 -9.22
CA PHE A 189 -43.07 20.35 -9.45
C PHE A 189 -43.83 20.46 -10.79
N LEU A 190 -43.32 19.77 -11.83
CA LEU A 190 -44.02 19.71 -13.12
C LEU A 190 -45.34 18.94 -13.00
N SER A 191 -45.39 17.84 -12.24
CA SER A 191 -46.66 17.10 -12.00
C SER A 191 -47.68 17.90 -11.22
N LYS A 192 -47.23 18.91 -10.44
CA LYS A 192 -48.11 19.89 -9.75
C LYS A 192 -48.53 21.08 -10.64
N GLY A 193 -48.14 21.08 -11.91
CA GLY A 193 -48.50 22.13 -12.86
C GLY A 193 -47.70 23.43 -12.74
N LEU A 194 -46.56 23.43 -12.03
CA LEU A 194 -45.69 24.61 -11.92
C LEU A 194 -44.95 24.87 -13.24
N ASN A 195 -44.87 26.12 -13.66
CA ASN A 195 -44.06 26.49 -14.81
C ASN A 195 -42.58 26.61 -14.44
N GLN A 196 -41.68 26.55 -15.43
CA GLN A 196 -40.21 26.55 -15.22
C GLN A 196 -39.70 27.78 -14.45
N SER A 197 -40.39 28.94 -14.54
CA SER A 197 -39.98 30.14 -13.80
C SER A 197 -40.27 30.01 -12.30
N LYS A 198 -41.42 29.45 -11.92
CA LYS A 198 -41.76 29.16 -10.52
C LYS A 198 -40.85 28.07 -9.95
N ILE A 199 -40.56 27.00 -10.72
CA ILE A 199 -39.64 25.94 -10.32
C ILE A 199 -38.25 26.51 -10.07
N ALA A 200 -37.78 27.43 -10.91
CA ALA A 200 -36.47 28.07 -10.75
C ALA A 200 -36.42 28.88 -9.44
N GLN A 201 -37.49 29.58 -9.09
CA GLN A 201 -37.62 30.35 -7.86
C GLN A 201 -37.62 29.43 -6.62
N GLU A 202 -38.40 28.34 -6.64
CA GLU A 202 -38.47 27.35 -5.54
C GLU A 202 -37.14 26.63 -5.29
N LEU A 203 -36.39 26.33 -6.36
CA LEU A 203 -35.12 25.64 -6.28
C LEU A 203 -33.90 26.56 -6.08
N GLY A 204 -34.10 27.88 -6.12
CA GLY A 204 -33.03 28.88 -6.01
C GLY A 204 -31.98 28.79 -7.14
N ILE A 205 -32.42 28.42 -8.36
CA ILE A 205 -31.56 28.27 -9.54
C ILE A 205 -32.11 29.07 -10.73
N SER A 206 -31.30 29.28 -11.75
CA SER A 206 -31.75 30.03 -12.92
C SER A 206 -32.80 29.24 -13.76
N ARG A 207 -33.73 29.94 -14.42
CA ARG A 207 -34.69 29.33 -15.35
C ARG A 207 -33.97 28.52 -16.45
N GLN A 208 -32.83 29.00 -16.93
CA GLN A 208 -32.02 28.30 -17.93
C GLN A 208 -31.51 26.94 -17.39
N ALA A 209 -31.12 26.88 -16.12
CA ALA A 209 -30.70 25.62 -15.48
C ALA A 209 -31.89 24.65 -15.38
N VAL A 210 -33.08 25.11 -15.00
CA VAL A 210 -34.29 24.27 -15.01
C VAL A 210 -34.60 23.76 -16.40
N SER A 211 -34.60 24.64 -17.42
CA SER A 211 -34.84 24.25 -18.82
C SER A 211 -33.85 23.20 -19.31
N LYS A 212 -32.58 23.32 -18.92
CA LYS A 212 -31.54 22.31 -19.25
C LYS A 212 -31.80 20.96 -18.58
N LEU A 213 -32.20 20.95 -17.31
CA LEU A 213 -32.52 19.73 -16.58
C LEU A 213 -33.84 19.10 -17.08
N CYS A 214 -34.82 19.89 -17.50
CA CYS A 214 -36.06 19.37 -18.11
C CYS A 214 -35.83 18.62 -19.43
N LYS A 215 -34.74 18.89 -20.16
CA LYS A 215 -34.39 18.14 -21.36
C LYS A 215 -33.81 16.73 -21.08
N GLU A 216 -33.50 16.49 -19.84
CA GLU A 216 -32.95 15.20 -19.39
C GLU A 216 -34.02 14.31 -18.69
N ILE A 217 -35.27 14.82 -18.58
CA ILE A 217 -36.43 14.14 -18.02
C ILE A 217 -37.20 13.38 -19.10
#